data_430b95b247e9519aaf63f26fe865db34
#
_entry.id   430b95b247e9519aaf63f26fe865db34
#
_cell.length_a   1.000
_cell.length_b   1.000
_cell.length_c   1.000
_cell.angle_alpha   90.00
_cell.angle_beta   90.00
_cell.angle_gamma   90.00
#
_symmetry.space_group_name_H-M   'P 1'
#
loop_
_entity.id
_entity.type
_entity.pdbx_description
1 polymer ?
#
loop_
_entity_poly.entity_id
_entity_poly.type
_entity_poly.pdbx_seq_one_letter_code
_entity_poly.pdbx_strand_id
1 'polypeptide(L)'
;LKTRPVSTWHNNADQHHYFQLAFAKPPVSAHTGYLKARSAFSGSPSNKVEHMKTLSQWLAHLETAYTGGTAHSHGSIDLGLERVRAVKERMDLQPQCPVIVVAGTNGKGSVCAFLESIYRAAGFKTGMLTSPHILRYNERICVNGQPAADETITASFERIEAARGDTALTYFEFNTLAAVDIFRRAEADVMILEVGLGGRLDAVNIFDGDVAVVTSVDLDHQDFLGDTVEQVAFEKAGVFRAGKPAICAQNPPPESLRHHAEAIGADLLLAGRDFGFSKLEQQQWSFHFHPKHSSLFSGSRNRNALPFPA
;
A
#
# COMPACT_ATOMS: atom_id res chain seq x y z
N LEU A 1 -1.49 -4.53 -49.63
CA LEU A 1 -1.39 -3.44 -48.66
C LEU A 1 -2.74 -2.76 -48.55
N LYS A 2 -3.58 -3.17 -47.59
CA LYS A 2 -4.78 -2.46 -47.19
C LYS A 2 -4.72 -2.32 -45.67
N THR A 3 -4.46 -1.11 -45.18
CA THR A 3 -4.56 -0.69 -43.82
C THR A 3 -5.98 -0.79 -43.32
N ARG A 4 -6.22 -1.53 -42.25
CA ARG A 4 -7.51 -1.52 -41.51
C ARG A 4 -7.51 -0.39 -40.50
N PRO A 5 -8.63 0.31 -40.26
CA PRO A 5 -8.70 1.41 -39.35
C PRO A 5 -8.69 0.91 -37.89
N VAL A 6 -8.03 1.68 -37.03
CA VAL A 6 -8.04 1.55 -35.58
C VAL A 6 -9.47 1.78 -35.10
N SER A 7 -10.04 0.77 -34.42
CA SER A 7 -11.36 0.89 -33.81
C SER A 7 -11.30 1.85 -32.62
N THR A 8 -11.96 2.97 -32.74
CA THR A 8 -12.21 3.96 -31.69
C THR A 8 -12.94 3.30 -30.51
N TRP A 9 -12.39 3.43 -29.34
CA TRP A 9 -13.05 3.06 -28.09
C TRP A 9 -14.25 3.97 -27.87
N HIS A 10 -15.46 3.40 -27.92
CA HIS A 10 -16.66 4.10 -27.48
C HIS A 10 -16.67 4.06 -25.94
N ASN A 11 -16.60 5.24 -25.35
CA ASN A 11 -16.79 5.49 -23.94
C ASN A 11 -18.24 5.12 -23.57
N ASN A 12 -18.45 3.97 -22.97
CA ASN A 12 -19.77 3.58 -22.48
C ASN A 12 -19.93 4.17 -21.07
N ALA A 13 -20.84 5.15 -20.94
CA ALA A 13 -21.16 5.84 -19.69
C ALA A 13 -21.49 4.90 -18.51
N ASP A 14 -21.92 3.67 -18.81
CA ASP A 14 -22.24 2.64 -17.83
C ASP A 14 -21.01 2.08 -17.06
N GLN A 15 -19.79 2.24 -17.58
CA GLN A 15 -18.59 1.77 -16.87
C GLN A 15 -18.19 2.71 -15.72
N HIS A 16 -18.46 4.00 -15.81
CA HIS A 16 -18.23 4.95 -14.73
C HIS A 16 -19.11 4.70 -13.51
N HIS A 17 -20.33 4.22 -13.73
CA HIS A 17 -21.31 4.04 -12.65
C HIS A 17 -20.96 2.90 -11.68
N TYR A 18 -20.30 1.84 -12.17
CA TYR A 18 -19.95 0.67 -11.34
C TYR A 18 -18.65 0.85 -10.52
N PHE A 19 -17.71 1.65 -11.03
CA PHE A 19 -16.55 2.04 -10.23
C PHE A 19 -16.94 3.04 -9.12
N GLN A 20 -17.91 3.91 -9.39
CA GLN A 20 -18.46 4.84 -8.41
C GLN A 20 -19.22 4.16 -7.26
N LEU A 21 -19.87 3.02 -7.52
CA LEU A 21 -20.60 2.28 -6.47
C LEU A 21 -19.71 1.46 -5.54
N ALA A 22 -18.53 1.05 -5.99
CA ALA A 22 -17.54 0.38 -5.13
C ALA A 22 -16.76 1.37 -4.24
N PHE A 23 -16.66 2.64 -4.67
CA PHE A 23 -15.89 3.70 -3.99
C PHE A 23 -16.61 5.05 -4.10
N ALA A 24 -17.90 5.09 -3.74
CA ALA A 24 -18.60 6.37 -3.65
C ALA A 24 -17.91 7.25 -2.60
N LYS A 25 -17.36 8.39 -3.02
CA LYS A 25 -16.86 9.41 -2.08
C LYS A 25 -18.02 9.73 -1.10
N PRO A 26 -17.80 9.65 0.22
CA PRO A 26 -18.79 10.17 1.14
C PRO A 26 -18.97 11.68 0.86
N PRO A 27 -20.18 12.23 0.99
CA PRO A 27 -20.40 13.65 0.78
C PRO A 27 -19.50 14.45 1.73
N VAL A 28 -18.71 15.35 1.18
CA VAL A 28 -17.88 16.28 1.95
C VAL A 28 -18.82 17.13 2.77
N SER A 29 -18.94 16.86 4.06
CA SER A 29 -19.59 17.75 5.00
C SER A 29 -18.71 19.01 5.13
N ALA A 30 -19.22 20.13 4.64
CA ALA A 30 -18.60 21.43 4.82
C ALA A 30 -18.52 21.77 6.32
N HIS A 31 -17.38 21.56 6.93
CA HIS A 31 -17.05 22.15 8.22
C HIS A 31 -16.41 23.52 7.97
N THR A 32 -17.28 24.51 7.83
CA THR A 32 -16.94 25.92 8.04
C THR A 32 -16.72 26.14 9.53
N GLY A 33 -15.53 26.57 9.88
CA GLY A 33 -15.29 27.19 11.17
C GLY A 33 -14.01 26.81 11.86
N TYR A 34 -12.91 27.50 11.55
CA TYR A 34 -11.93 27.92 12.56
C TYR A 34 -11.00 29.00 11.97
N LEU A 35 -11.49 30.24 11.96
CA LEU A 35 -10.65 31.43 11.92
C LEU A 35 -10.88 32.18 13.25
N LYS A 36 -9.88 32.14 14.14
CA LYS A 36 -9.45 33.27 15.00
C LYS A 36 -8.61 32.75 16.18
N ALA A 37 -7.32 33.02 16.11
CA ALA A 37 -6.57 33.55 17.25
C ALA A 37 -5.24 34.10 16.72
N ARG A 38 -5.19 35.37 16.41
CA ARG A 38 -3.96 36.16 16.42
C ARG A 38 -3.68 36.54 17.86
N SER A 39 -2.61 36.05 18.45
CA SER A 39 -1.98 36.74 19.58
C SER A 39 -0.53 37.04 19.21
N ALA A 40 -0.21 38.30 19.33
CA ALA A 40 1.10 38.88 19.07
C ALA A 40 2.13 38.29 20.05
N PHE A 41 3.18 37.75 19.51
CA PHE A 41 4.44 37.53 20.25
C PHE A 41 5.53 38.36 19.58
N SER A 42 5.87 39.47 20.21
CA SER A 42 7.04 40.28 19.90
C SER A 42 8.25 39.61 20.56
N GLY A 43 8.98 38.83 19.80
CA GLY A 43 10.30 38.31 20.15
C GLY A 43 11.18 38.45 18.93
N SER A 44 12.31 39.14 19.06
CA SER A 44 13.30 39.31 18.02
C SER A 44 13.73 37.97 17.44
N PRO A 45 13.74 37.78 16.11
CA PRO A 45 14.22 36.54 15.54
C PRO A 45 15.75 36.48 15.63
N SER A 46 16.28 35.64 16.52
CA SER A 46 17.62 35.16 16.34
C SER A 46 17.59 34.23 15.11
N ASN A 47 18.15 34.73 14.02
CA ASN A 47 18.24 34.06 12.72
C ASN A 47 19.22 32.87 12.83
N LYS A 48 18.79 31.73 13.45
CA LYS A 48 19.35 30.43 13.17
C LYS A 48 18.58 29.90 11.96
N VAL A 49 19.12 30.09 10.77
CA VAL A 49 18.79 29.27 9.62
C VAL A 49 19.26 27.85 10.00
N GLU A 50 18.38 27.07 10.64
CA GLU A 50 18.58 25.65 10.71
C GLU A 50 18.56 25.15 9.28
N HIS A 51 19.72 24.74 8.77
CA HIS A 51 19.83 24.13 7.46
C HIS A 51 18.97 22.86 7.47
N MET A 52 17.83 22.93 6.78
CA MET A 52 16.99 21.76 6.54
C MET A 52 17.86 20.65 5.95
N LYS A 53 17.82 19.46 6.56
CA LYS A 53 18.58 18.31 6.06
C LYS A 53 18.16 17.97 4.63
N THR A 54 19.11 17.75 3.76
CA THR A 54 18.83 17.18 2.42
C THR A 54 18.33 15.74 2.56
N LEU A 55 17.68 15.20 1.53
CA LEU A 55 17.23 13.80 1.54
C LEU A 55 18.39 12.83 1.86
N SER A 56 19.56 13.02 1.26
CA SER A 56 20.73 12.18 1.53
C SER A 56 21.19 12.27 2.99
N GLN A 57 21.13 13.45 3.60
CA GLN A 57 21.45 13.62 5.02
C GLN A 57 20.41 12.96 5.93
N TRP A 58 19.14 13.01 5.56
CA TRP A 58 18.07 12.32 6.27
C TRP A 58 18.23 10.80 6.19
N LEU A 59 18.51 10.25 5.02
CA LEU A 59 18.71 8.81 4.85
C LEU A 59 19.90 8.31 5.66
N ALA A 60 21.05 9.00 5.62
CA ALA A 60 22.19 8.68 6.46
C ALA A 60 21.89 8.77 7.96
N HIS A 61 21.08 9.75 8.38
CA HIS A 61 20.62 9.87 9.76
C HIS A 61 19.74 8.68 10.17
N LEU A 62 18.76 8.29 9.34
CA LEU A 62 17.86 7.16 9.62
C LEU A 62 18.60 5.82 9.67
N GLU A 63 19.60 5.63 8.82
CA GLU A 63 20.45 4.43 8.82
C GLU A 63 21.29 4.32 10.08
N THR A 64 21.75 5.43 10.64
CA THR A 64 22.60 5.45 11.83
C THR A 64 21.81 5.54 13.14
N ALA A 65 20.69 6.22 13.16
CA ALA A 65 19.92 6.46 14.39
C ALA A 65 19.35 5.18 15.00
N TYR A 66 19.12 4.14 14.19
CA TYR A 66 18.53 2.88 14.67
C TYR A 66 19.54 1.75 14.91
N THR A 67 20.78 1.91 14.54
CA THR A 67 21.80 0.83 14.67
C THR A 67 22.24 0.56 16.09
N GLY A 68 21.56 1.05 17.12
CA GLY A 68 21.72 0.60 18.53
C GLY A 68 23.14 0.19 18.98
N GLY A 69 24.18 0.75 18.37
CA GLY A 69 25.57 0.52 18.73
C GLY A 69 26.22 -0.78 18.21
N THR A 70 25.57 -1.59 17.41
CA THR A 70 26.20 -2.76 16.77
C THR A 70 26.17 -2.62 15.25
N ALA A 71 27.34 -2.45 14.67
CA ALA A 71 27.56 -2.39 13.22
C ALA A 71 27.23 -3.74 12.56
N HIS A 72 25.97 -3.95 12.22
CA HIS A 72 25.55 -5.02 11.31
C HIS A 72 24.76 -4.41 10.18
N SER A 73 25.27 -4.63 9.00
CA SER A 73 24.74 -4.24 7.68
C SER A 73 23.26 -4.46 7.55
N HIS A 74 22.53 -3.44 7.02
CA HIS A 74 21.11 -3.42 6.71
C HIS A 74 20.22 -3.28 7.95
N GLY A 75 19.79 -2.08 8.25
CA GLY A 75 18.92 -1.61 9.33
C GLY A 75 18.23 -2.71 10.16
N SER A 76 18.46 -2.75 11.45
CA SER A 76 17.94 -3.81 12.32
C SER A 76 16.44 -3.98 12.09
N ILE A 77 16.03 -5.19 11.70
CA ILE A 77 14.63 -5.57 11.63
C ILE A 77 14.15 -5.74 13.08
N ASP A 78 13.22 -4.90 13.49
CA ASP A 78 12.58 -4.99 14.80
C ASP A 78 11.05 -4.97 14.55
N LEU A 79 10.45 -6.16 14.62
CA LEU A 79 9.03 -6.36 14.37
C LEU A 79 8.22 -5.94 15.59
N GLY A 80 7.21 -5.11 15.38
CA GLY A 80 6.28 -4.64 16.40
C GLY A 80 5.52 -3.42 15.88
N LEU A 81 4.32 -3.22 16.38
CA LEU A 81 3.43 -2.15 15.90
C LEU A 81 3.27 -1.00 16.90
N GLU A 82 3.71 -1.17 18.14
CA GLU A 82 3.43 -0.22 19.24
C GLU A 82 4.09 1.13 18.98
N ARG A 83 5.37 1.13 18.58
CA ARG A 83 6.16 2.34 18.33
C ARG A 83 5.56 3.18 17.21
N VAL A 84 5.41 2.54 16.05
CA VAL A 84 4.92 3.20 14.85
C VAL A 84 3.46 3.63 15.00
N ARG A 85 2.64 2.87 15.74
CA ARG A 85 1.25 3.24 16.08
C ARG A 85 1.21 4.48 16.96
N ALA A 86 2.04 4.56 18.00
CA ALA A 86 2.10 5.73 18.87
C ALA A 86 2.46 7.01 18.10
N VAL A 87 3.39 6.92 17.13
CA VAL A 87 3.75 8.08 16.30
C VAL A 87 2.64 8.41 15.30
N LYS A 88 2.02 7.41 14.67
CA LYS A 88 0.83 7.58 13.81
C LYS A 88 -0.27 8.36 14.52
N GLU A 89 -0.56 8.00 15.79
CA GLU A 89 -1.58 8.66 16.60
C GLU A 89 -1.23 10.11 16.91
N ARG A 90 0.03 10.42 17.28
CA ARG A 90 0.50 11.79 17.52
C ARG A 90 0.43 12.67 16.26
N MET A 91 0.60 12.07 15.08
CA MET A 91 0.48 12.75 13.79
C MET A 91 -0.99 12.90 13.33
N ASP A 92 -1.95 12.30 14.04
CA ASP A 92 -3.33 12.13 13.57
C ASP A 92 -3.37 11.61 12.11
N LEU A 93 -2.53 10.60 11.84
CA LEU A 93 -2.28 10.10 10.50
C LEU A 93 -3.24 8.96 10.17
N GLN A 94 -4.43 9.32 9.66
CA GLN A 94 -5.42 8.37 9.17
C GLN A 94 -5.56 8.49 7.65
N PRO A 95 -5.59 7.36 6.90
CA PRO A 95 -5.97 7.35 5.50
C PRO A 95 -7.37 7.94 5.31
N GLN A 96 -7.55 8.77 4.29
CA GLN A 96 -8.85 9.37 3.95
C GLN A 96 -9.44 8.79 2.66
N CYS A 97 -8.85 7.72 2.17
CA CYS A 97 -9.27 6.99 0.98
C CYS A 97 -9.05 5.49 1.20
N PRO A 98 -9.61 4.62 0.34
CA PRO A 98 -9.38 3.19 0.41
C PRO A 98 -7.91 2.81 0.39
N VAL A 99 -7.55 1.81 1.19
CA VAL A 99 -6.20 1.26 1.33
C VAL A 99 -6.18 -0.18 0.84
N ILE A 100 -5.26 -0.47 -0.08
CA ILE A 100 -4.96 -1.81 -0.57
C ILE A 100 -3.61 -2.23 0.00
N VAL A 101 -3.58 -3.30 0.79
CA VAL A 101 -2.35 -3.85 1.35
C VAL A 101 -1.91 -5.06 0.55
N VAL A 102 -0.66 -5.09 0.12
CA VAL A 102 -0.09 -6.17 -0.70
C VAL A 102 1.04 -6.86 0.05
N ALA A 103 0.80 -8.09 0.48
CA ALA A 103 1.78 -8.98 1.10
C ALA A 103 2.14 -10.15 0.16
N GLY A 104 3.15 -10.92 0.51
CA GLY A 104 3.59 -12.09 -0.23
C GLY A 104 5.11 -12.28 -0.18
N THR A 105 5.60 -13.44 -0.61
CA THR A 105 7.03 -13.67 -0.74
C THR A 105 7.54 -13.00 -2.02
N ASN A 106 6.98 -13.33 -3.17
CA ASN A 106 7.36 -12.78 -4.46
C ASN A 106 6.18 -12.09 -5.15
N GLY A 107 6.45 -11.11 -6.04
CA GLY A 107 5.45 -10.49 -6.89
C GLY A 107 4.68 -9.33 -6.25
N LYS A 108 4.97 -8.92 -5.01
CA LYS A 108 4.32 -7.78 -4.33
C LYS A 108 4.40 -6.50 -5.15
N GLY A 109 5.62 -6.05 -5.45
CA GLY A 109 5.86 -4.82 -6.23
C GLY A 109 5.23 -4.86 -7.62
N SER A 110 5.23 -6.04 -8.29
CA SER A 110 4.53 -6.20 -9.58
C SER A 110 3.02 -5.99 -9.44
N VAL A 111 2.40 -6.58 -8.41
CA VAL A 111 0.97 -6.38 -8.13
C VAL A 111 0.67 -4.92 -7.81
N CYS A 112 1.52 -4.25 -7.00
CA CYS A 112 1.38 -2.81 -6.72
C CYS A 112 1.44 -1.98 -8.01
N ALA A 113 2.38 -2.25 -8.90
CA ALA A 113 2.53 -1.53 -10.17
C ALA A 113 1.33 -1.75 -11.11
N PHE A 114 0.80 -2.98 -11.19
CA PHE A 114 -0.42 -3.26 -11.95
C PHE A 114 -1.64 -2.53 -11.38
N LEU A 115 -1.83 -2.58 -10.07
CA LEU A 115 -2.92 -1.87 -9.40
C LEU A 115 -2.83 -0.37 -9.65
N GLU A 116 -1.65 0.23 -9.47
CA GLU A 116 -1.42 1.64 -9.74
C GLU A 116 -1.80 2.00 -11.19
N SER A 117 -1.30 1.22 -12.15
CA SER A 117 -1.59 1.45 -13.58
C SER A 117 -3.09 1.37 -13.89
N ILE A 118 -3.80 0.39 -13.31
CA ILE A 118 -5.25 0.20 -13.50
C ILE A 118 -6.03 1.37 -12.91
N TYR A 119 -5.73 1.77 -11.66
CA TYR A 119 -6.44 2.88 -11.01
C TYR A 119 -6.18 4.21 -11.71
N ARG A 120 -4.94 4.47 -12.14
CA ARG A 120 -4.61 5.67 -12.92
C ARG A 120 -5.33 5.70 -14.27
N ALA A 121 -5.37 4.57 -14.98
CA ALA A 121 -6.12 4.46 -16.23
C ALA A 121 -7.64 4.67 -16.03
N ALA A 122 -8.15 4.37 -14.84
CA ALA A 122 -9.53 4.64 -14.44
C ALA A 122 -9.76 6.09 -13.95
N GLY A 123 -8.72 6.95 -13.94
CA GLY A 123 -8.81 8.36 -13.56
C GLY A 123 -8.66 8.65 -12.07
N PHE A 124 -8.23 7.66 -11.26
CA PHE A 124 -7.96 7.85 -9.83
C PHE A 124 -6.52 8.33 -9.60
N LYS A 125 -6.35 9.22 -8.64
CA LYS A 125 -5.05 9.64 -8.14
C LYS A 125 -4.53 8.61 -7.14
N THR A 126 -3.40 8.00 -7.44
CA THR A 126 -2.83 6.92 -6.62
C THR A 126 -1.74 7.41 -5.68
N GLY A 127 -1.65 6.80 -4.50
CA GLY A 127 -0.46 6.77 -3.68
C GLY A 127 0.07 5.35 -3.62
N MET A 128 1.35 5.11 -3.96
CA MET A 128 1.95 3.78 -3.95
C MET A 128 3.23 3.77 -3.13
N LEU A 129 3.27 2.88 -2.12
CA LEU A 129 4.48 2.55 -1.35
C LEU A 129 5.00 1.19 -1.79
N THR A 130 6.27 1.12 -2.19
CA THR A 130 6.96 -0.13 -2.57
C THR A 130 8.35 -0.23 -1.95
N SER A 131 8.90 -1.45 -1.85
CA SER A 131 10.25 -1.69 -1.33
C SER A 131 10.85 -3.03 -1.83
N PRO A 132 12.20 -3.09 -1.97
CA PRO A 132 13.15 -1.99 -1.91
C PRO A 132 13.12 -1.09 -3.15
N HIS A 133 13.82 0.04 -3.13
CA HIS A 133 14.13 0.80 -4.35
C HIS A 133 15.29 0.14 -5.13
N ILE A 134 15.41 0.46 -6.41
CA ILE A 134 16.46 -0.06 -7.28
C ILE A 134 17.60 0.95 -7.42
N LEU A 135 17.31 2.20 -7.72
CA LEU A 135 18.28 3.24 -7.97
C LEU A 135 18.17 4.40 -6.97
N ARG A 136 16.98 4.86 -6.66
CA ARG A 136 16.74 6.06 -5.86
C ARG A 136 15.67 5.81 -4.81
N TYR A 137 15.89 6.34 -3.60
CA TYR A 137 14.94 6.24 -2.49
C TYR A 137 13.52 6.66 -2.88
N ASN A 138 13.39 7.71 -3.69
CA ASN A 138 12.12 8.27 -4.13
C ASN A 138 11.19 7.24 -4.80
N GLU A 139 11.74 6.19 -5.40
CA GLU A 139 10.98 5.09 -6.01
C GLU A 139 10.04 4.40 -5.02
N ARG A 140 10.37 4.46 -3.72
CA ARG A 140 9.55 3.85 -2.66
C ARG A 140 8.22 4.54 -2.47
N ILE A 141 8.11 5.83 -2.80
CA ILE A 141 6.94 6.67 -2.54
C ILE A 141 6.54 7.35 -3.85
N CYS A 142 5.54 6.80 -4.51
CA CYS A 142 5.03 7.33 -5.77
C CYS A 142 3.64 7.96 -5.58
N VAL A 143 3.43 9.13 -6.15
CA VAL A 143 2.12 9.78 -6.23
C VAL A 143 1.72 9.88 -7.70
N ASN A 144 0.61 9.29 -8.05
CA ASN A 144 0.08 9.28 -9.42
C ASN A 144 1.12 8.83 -10.46
N GLY A 145 1.89 7.77 -10.14
CA GLY A 145 2.90 7.18 -11.01
C GLY A 145 4.22 7.96 -11.11
N GLN A 146 4.42 8.97 -10.27
CA GLN A 146 5.66 9.74 -10.22
C GLN A 146 6.31 9.61 -8.85
N PRO A 147 7.62 9.31 -8.78
CA PRO A 147 8.35 9.34 -7.52
C PRO A 147 8.22 10.71 -6.84
N ALA A 148 8.04 10.72 -5.53
CA ALA A 148 7.95 11.94 -4.74
C ALA A 148 9.25 12.75 -4.82
N ALA A 149 9.14 14.07 -4.87
CA ALA A 149 10.31 14.96 -4.88
C ALA A 149 11.05 14.92 -3.52
N ASP A 150 12.35 15.19 -3.53
CA ASP A 150 13.19 15.21 -2.33
C ASP A 150 12.61 16.13 -1.24
N GLU A 151 12.13 17.32 -1.64
CA GLU A 151 11.55 18.30 -0.73
C GLU A 151 10.24 17.80 -0.09
N THR A 152 9.45 17.04 -0.83
CA THR A 152 8.21 16.44 -0.32
C THR A 152 8.52 15.38 0.74
N ILE A 153 9.53 14.56 0.48
CA ILE A 153 9.97 13.49 1.39
C ILE A 153 10.58 14.10 2.64
N THR A 154 11.51 15.04 2.51
CA THR A 154 12.19 15.69 3.64
C THR A 154 11.21 16.45 4.53
N ALA A 155 10.27 17.18 3.95
CA ALA A 155 9.22 17.84 4.71
C ALA A 155 8.32 16.85 5.48
N SER A 156 8.06 15.66 4.96
CA SER A 156 7.38 14.60 5.70
C SER A 156 8.25 14.04 6.83
N PHE A 157 9.53 13.83 6.56
CA PHE A 157 10.48 13.38 7.58
C PHE A 157 10.58 14.34 8.77
N GLU A 158 10.57 15.65 8.53
CA GLU A 158 10.55 16.66 9.59
C GLU A 158 9.29 16.59 10.45
N ARG A 159 8.14 16.35 9.84
CA ARG A 159 6.89 16.18 10.61
C ARG A 159 6.89 14.92 11.46
N ILE A 160 7.43 13.82 10.94
CA ILE A 160 7.58 12.57 11.70
C ILE A 160 8.57 12.76 12.85
N GLU A 161 9.71 13.40 12.57
CA GLU A 161 10.75 13.69 13.59
C GLU A 161 10.16 14.51 14.74
N ALA A 162 9.37 15.55 14.43
CA ALA A 162 8.70 16.36 15.43
C ALA A 162 7.65 15.56 16.24
N ALA A 163 6.95 14.61 15.59
CA ALA A 163 5.90 13.83 16.24
C ALA A 163 6.43 12.63 17.05
N ARG A 164 7.56 12.03 16.61
CA ARG A 164 8.09 10.84 17.28
C ARG A 164 8.65 11.14 18.66
N GLY A 165 9.17 12.35 18.90
CA GLY A 165 9.87 12.69 20.14
C GLY A 165 11.03 11.70 20.40
N ASP A 166 11.03 11.06 21.57
CA ASP A 166 12.03 10.06 21.95
C ASP A 166 11.71 8.63 21.46
N THR A 167 10.61 8.45 20.75
CA THR A 167 10.22 7.14 20.19
C THR A 167 11.19 6.77 19.06
N ALA A 168 11.96 5.69 19.26
CA ALA A 168 12.83 5.16 18.22
C ALA A 168 11.98 4.47 17.13
N LEU A 169 12.16 4.87 15.87
CA LEU A 169 11.53 4.24 14.72
C LEU A 169 12.57 3.59 13.83
N THR A 170 12.27 2.40 13.30
CA THR A 170 13.10 1.79 12.27
C THR A 170 13.02 2.58 10.97
N TYR A 171 14.00 2.37 10.10
CA TYR A 171 14.01 2.95 8.75
C TYR A 171 12.70 2.69 7.99
N PHE A 172 12.17 1.45 8.08
CA PHE A 172 10.94 1.09 7.38
C PHE A 172 9.68 1.68 8.02
N GLU A 173 9.60 1.76 9.35
CA GLU A 173 8.51 2.46 10.05
C GLU A 173 8.47 3.94 9.68
N PHE A 174 9.63 4.58 9.60
CA PHE A 174 9.74 5.98 9.19
C PHE A 174 9.26 6.18 7.74
N ASN A 175 9.72 5.29 6.83
CA ASN A 175 9.30 5.28 5.43
C ASN A 175 7.78 5.07 5.26
N THR A 176 7.19 4.17 6.04
CA THR A 176 5.76 3.88 6.00
C THR A 176 4.90 5.07 6.43
N LEU A 177 5.28 5.74 7.53
CA LEU A 177 4.60 6.96 7.97
C LEU A 177 4.74 8.08 6.95
N ALA A 178 5.93 8.26 6.36
CA ALA A 178 6.18 9.28 5.34
C ALA A 178 5.33 9.07 4.10
N ALA A 179 5.21 7.83 3.63
CA ALA A 179 4.39 7.51 2.47
C ALA A 179 2.93 7.91 2.68
N VAL A 180 2.32 7.49 3.81
CA VAL A 180 0.91 7.79 4.07
C VAL A 180 0.67 9.28 4.33
N ASP A 181 1.61 10.00 5.00
CA ASP A 181 1.53 11.44 5.17
C ASP A 181 1.57 12.18 3.82
N ILE A 182 2.46 11.75 2.91
CA ILE A 182 2.57 12.32 1.57
C ILE A 182 1.30 12.03 0.76
N PHE A 183 0.78 10.80 0.79
CA PHE A 183 -0.42 10.42 0.03
C PHE A 183 -1.66 11.17 0.52
N ARG A 184 -1.81 11.34 1.83
CA ARG A 184 -2.89 12.14 2.42
C ARG A 184 -2.83 13.60 1.98
N ARG A 185 -1.64 14.22 2.02
CA ARG A 185 -1.43 15.61 1.59
C ARG A 185 -1.59 15.80 0.09
N ALA A 186 -1.26 14.77 -0.66
CA ALA A 186 -1.49 14.75 -2.09
C ALA A 186 -2.96 14.50 -2.45
N GLU A 187 -3.85 14.25 -1.47
CA GLU A 187 -5.26 13.91 -1.71
C GLU A 187 -5.41 12.72 -2.67
N ALA A 188 -4.69 11.63 -2.37
CA ALA A 188 -4.81 10.40 -3.13
C ALA A 188 -6.22 9.82 -3.02
N ASP A 189 -6.76 9.29 -4.12
CA ASP A 189 -8.07 8.63 -4.16
C ASP A 189 -7.99 7.14 -3.74
N VAL A 190 -6.78 6.54 -3.79
CA VAL A 190 -6.48 5.18 -3.35
C VAL A 190 -5.02 5.07 -2.93
N MET A 191 -4.76 4.34 -1.84
CA MET A 191 -3.41 4.01 -1.39
C MET A 191 -3.13 2.53 -1.62
N ILE A 192 -1.96 2.21 -2.19
CA ILE A 192 -1.47 0.86 -2.46
C ILE A 192 -0.19 0.71 -1.63
N LEU A 193 -0.22 -0.14 -0.62
CA LEU A 193 0.84 -0.28 0.36
C LEU A 193 1.46 -1.68 0.27
N GLU A 194 2.72 -1.76 -0.15
CA GLU A 194 3.50 -2.99 -0.14
C GLU A 194 4.05 -3.27 1.25
N VAL A 195 3.81 -4.48 1.75
CA VAL A 195 4.41 -5.00 3.00
C VAL A 195 5.91 -5.22 2.80
N GLY A 196 6.72 -4.72 3.72
CA GLY A 196 8.16 -4.92 3.68
C GLY A 196 8.55 -6.35 4.07
N LEU A 197 8.06 -6.83 5.21
CA LEU A 197 8.40 -8.15 5.74
C LEU A 197 7.22 -8.80 6.45
N GLY A 198 6.92 -10.05 6.10
CA GLY A 198 5.84 -10.81 6.73
C GLY A 198 4.47 -10.24 6.40
N GLY A 199 3.87 -9.56 7.35
CA GLY A 199 2.57 -8.89 7.23
C GLY A 199 2.02 -8.47 8.60
N ARG A 200 1.77 -9.43 9.49
CA ARG A 200 1.12 -9.23 10.78
C ARG A 200 1.76 -8.14 11.65
N LEU A 201 3.07 -8.12 11.72
CA LEU A 201 3.86 -7.16 12.52
C LEU A 201 4.62 -6.14 11.65
N ASP A 202 4.32 -6.06 10.37
CA ASP A 202 4.91 -5.07 9.47
C ASP A 202 4.31 -3.68 9.72
N ALA A 203 5.13 -2.64 9.59
CA ALA A 203 4.72 -1.26 9.84
C ALA A 203 3.50 -0.82 8.99
N VAL A 204 3.35 -1.34 7.77
CA VAL A 204 2.19 -1.08 6.91
C VAL A 204 0.90 -1.52 7.58
N ASN A 205 0.94 -2.56 8.42
CA ASN A 205 -0.23 -3.16 9.04
C ASN A 205 -0.86 -2.32 10.19
N ILE A 206 -0.29 -1.16 10.51
CA ILE A 206 -0.93 -0.16 11.38
C ILE A 206 -2.10 0.56 10.68
N PHE A 207 -2.17 0.47 9.35
CA PHE A 207 -3.25 1.02 8.54
C PHE A 207 -4.19 -0.12 8.14
N ASP A 208 -5.46 0.00 8.50
CA ASP A 208 -6.45 -1.02 8.18
C ASP A 208 -6.75 -1.02 6.68
N GLY A 209 -6.40 -2.13 6.02
CA GLY A 209 -6.67 -2.30 4.60
C GLY A 209 -8.17 -2.52 4.33
N ASP A 210 -8.69 -1.84 3.30
CA ASP A 210 -10.02 -2.12 2.75
C ASP A 210 -10.00 -3.35 1.85
N VAL A 211 -8.84 -3.67 1.27
CA VAL A 211 -8.55 -4.89 0.52
C VAL A 211 -7.15 -5.36 0.88
N ALA A 212 -6.97 -6.65 1.07
CA ALA A 212 -5.65 -7.24 1.26
C ALA A 212 -5.36 -8.32 0.23
N VAL A 213 -4.12 -8.35 -0.27
CA VAL A 213 -3.65 -9.33 -1.26
C VAL A 213 -2.44 -10.05 -0.70
N VAL A 214 -2.45 -11.39 -0.78
CA VAL A 214 -1.26 -12.24 -0.62
C VAL A 214 -0.93 -12.84 -1.97
N THR A 215 0.22 -12.45 -2.55
CA THR A 215 0.62 -12.81 -3.91
C THR A 215 1.10 -14.25 -4.00
N SER A 216 2.10 -14.61 -3.18
CA SER A 216 2.64 -15.95 -3.06
C SER A 216 3.17 -16.17 -1.66
N VAL A 217 3.31 -17.42 -1.26
CA VAL A 217 3.91 -17.81 0.03
C VAL A 217 4.97 -18.86 -0.23
N ASP A 218 6.19 -18.59 0.19
CA ASP A 218 7.31 -19.51 0.15
C ASP A 218 8.22 -19.22 1.34
N LEU A 219 9.21 -20.07 1.58
CA LEU A 219 10.21 -19.84 2.61
C LEU A 219 11.03 -18.61 2.28
N ASP A 220 11.04 -17.66 3.19
CA ASP A 220 11.77 -16.40 3.10
C ASP A 220 11.93 -15.82 4.50
N HIS A 221 13.07 -15.14 4.76
CA HIS A 221 13.34 -14.52 6.06
C HIS A 221 13.02 -15.43 7.27
N GLN A 222 13.50 -16.68 7.24
CA GLN A 222 13.15 -17.71 8.22
C GLN A 222 13.46 -17.30 9.66
N ASP A 223 14.51 -16.51 9.89
CA ASP A 223 14.86 -15.98 11.21
C ASP A 223 13.74 -15.13 11.84
N PHE A 224 12.79 -14.63 11.05
CA PHE A 224 11.68 -13.75 11.49
C PHE A 224 10.30 -14.37 11.29
N LEU A 225 10.11 -15.15 10.23
CA LEU A 225 8.78 -15.62 9.80
C LEU A 225 8.55 -17.10 10.09
N GLY A 226 9.60 -17.83 10.52
CA GLY A 226 9.54 -19.25 10.81
C GLY A 226 10.05 -20.15 9.67
N ASP A 227 10.17 -21.42 9.99
CA ASP A 227 10.87 -22.42 9.18
C ASP A 227 9.95 -23.20 8.23
N THR A 228 8.66 -22.89 8.25
CA THR A 228 7.67 -23.59 7.41
C THR A 228 6.82 -22.62 6.61
N VAL A 229 6.37 -23.05 5.42
CA VAL A 229 5.45 -22.28 4.57
C VAL A 229 4.18 -21.88 5.31
N GLU A 230 3.69 -22.71 6.22
CA GLU A 230 2.50 -22.45 7.02
C GLU A 230 2.71 -21.32 8.05
N GLN A 231 3.91 -21.26 8.68
CA GLN A 231 4.27 -20.13 9.56
C GLN A 231 4.37 -18.82 8.78
N VAL A 232 5.06 -18.84 7.64
CA VAL A 232 5.18 -17.69 6.75
C VAL A 232 3.79 -17.24 6.26
N ALA A 233 2.92 -18.18 5.92
CA ALA A 233 1.56 -17.92 5.49
C ALA A 233 0.71 -17.23 6.57
N PHE A 234 0.83 -17.68 7.83
CA PHE A 234 0.16 -17.07 8.97
C PHE A 234 0.57 -15.61 9.17
N GLU A 235 1.88 -15.33 9.10
CA GLU A 235 2.39 -13.95 9.20
C GLU A 235 1.86 -13.06 8.07
N LYS A 236 1.82 -13.58 6.83
CA LYS A 236 1.29 -12.82 5.69
C LYS A 236 -0.22 -12.62 5.78
N ALA A 237 -0.97 -13.61 6.22
CA ALA A 237 -2.42 -13.51 6.42
C ALA A 237 -2.83 -12.49 7.48
N GLY A 238 -1.91 -12.09 8.36
CA GLY A 238 -2.15 -11.07 9.40
C GLY A 238 -2.51 -9.67 8.86
N VAL A 239 -2.44 -9.44 7.54
CA VAL A 239 -2.93 -8.20 6.90
C VAL A 239 -4.44 -8.25 6.60
N PHE A 240 -5.08 -9.41 6.72
CA PHE A 240 -6.51 -9.55 6.46
C PHE A 240 -7.36 -8.87 7.54
N ARG A 241 -8.56 -8.46 7.20
CA ARG A 241 -9.50 -7.81 8.11
C ARG A 241 -10.88 -8.48 8.03
N ALA A 242 -11.58 -8.55 9.16
CA ALA A 242 -12.94 -9.07 9.26
C ALA A 242 -13.87 -8.33 8.29
N GLY A 243 -14.67 -9.10 7.53
CA GLY A 243 -15.66 -8.55 6.58
C GLY A 243 -15.06 -7.77 5.40
N LYS A 244 -13.74 -7.83 5.19
CA LYS A 244 -13.08 -7.18 4.05
C LYS A 244 -12.55 -8.22 3.06
N PRO A 245 -12.45 -7.87 1.76
CA PRO A 245 -11.86 -8.74 0.74
C PRO A 245 -10.41 -9.11 1.07
N ALA A 246 -10.14 -10.41 1.10
CA ALA A 246 -8.82 -11.00 1.27
C ALA A 246 -8.51 -11.88 0.06
N ILE A 247 -7.51 -11.53 -0.72
CA ILE A 247 -7.19 -12.20 -1.99
C ILE A 247 -5.93 -13.03 -1.79
N CYS A 248 -5.99 -14.32 -2.10
CA CYS A 248 -4.81 -15.19 -2.16
C CYS A 248 -4.61 -15.67 -3.59
N ALA A 249 -3.47 -15.27 -4.19
CA ALA A 249 -3.12 -15.64 -5.55
C ALA A 249 -2.39 -16.98 -5.65
N GLN A 250 -1.95 -17.56 -4.52
CA GLN A 250 -1.32 -18.86 -4.50
C GLN A 250 -2.35 -19.99 -4.64
N ASN A 251 -2.04 -20.95 -5.49
CA ASN A 251 -2.86 -22.14 -5.70
C ASN A 251 -1.94 -23.39 -5.74
N PRO A 252 -2.10 -24.36 -4.83
CA PRO A 252 -3.04 -24.38 -3.70
C PRO A 252 -2.70 -23.32 -2.63
N PRO A 253 -3.71 -22.76 -1.93
CA PRO A 253 -3.49 -21.83 -0.83
C PRO A 253 -2.99 -22.55 0.41
N PRO A 254 -2.07 -21.97 1.22
CA PRO A 254 -1.68 -22.54 2.50
C PRO A 254 -2.87 -22.68 3.46
N GLU A 255 -2.86 -23.73 4.28
CA GLU A 255 -3.94 -24.03 5.22
C GLU A 255 -4.03 -22.98 6.33
N SER A 256 -2.91 -22.54 6.89
CA SER A 256 -2.88 -21.51 7.94
C SER A 256 -3.47 -20.18 7.48
N LEU A 257 -3.25 -19.80 6.22
CA LEU A 257 -3.86 -18.60 5.62
C LEU A 257 -5.37 -18.75 5.53
N ARG A 258 -5.86 -19.91 5.08
CA ARG A 258 -7.31 -20.20 5.00
C ARG A 258 -7.96 -20.16 6.38
N HIS A 259 -7.39 -20.87 7.34
CA HIS A 259 -7.89 -20.93 8.71
C HIS A 259 -7.89 -19.54 9.37
N HIS A 260 -6.85 -18.75 9.16
CA HIS A 260 -6.81 -17.39 9.70
C HIS A 260 -7.92 -16.52 9.10
N ALA A 261 -8.11 -16.53 7.78
CA ALA A 261 -9.15 -15.78 7.11
C ALA A 261 -10.56 -16.17 7.60
N GLU A 262 -10.80 -17.47 7.76
CA GLU A 262 -12.06 -18.00 8.29
C GLU A 262 -12.28 -17.58 9.76
N ALA A 263 -11.25 -17.72 10.60
CA ALA A 263 -11.33 -17.39 12.02
C ALA A 263 -11.66 -15.92 12.29
N ILE A 264 -11.15 -15.00 11.45
CA ILE A 264 -11.45 -13.56 11.59
C ILE A 264 -12.68 -13.12 10.78
N GLY A 265 -13.27 -14.01 9.96
CA GLY A 265 -14.40 -13.69 9.08
C GLY A 265 -14.04 -12.77 7.91
N ALA A 266 -12.84 -12.90 7.34
CA ALA A 266 -12.47 -12.20 6.11
C ALA A 266 -13.16 -12.81 4.88
N ASP A 267 -13.46 -11.99 3.87
CA ASP A 267 -14.05 -12.43 2.61
C ASP A 267 -12.95 -12.95 1.68
N LEU A 268 -12.59 -14.24 1.84
CA LEU A 268 -11.44 -14.86 1.20
C LEU A 268 -11.74 -15.30 -0.24
N LEU A 269 -11.01 -14.71 -1.19
CA LEU A 269 -11.03 -15.02 -2.61
C LEU A 269 -9.74 -15.75 -3.02
N LEU A 270 -9.87 -16.95 -3.59
CA LEU A 270 -8.77 -17.84 -3.93
C LEU A 270 -8.58 -17.96 -5.44
N ALA A 271 -7.35 -17.84 -5.90
CA ALA A 271 -6.99 -18.17 -7.28
C ALA A 271 -7.32 -19.64 -7.59
N GLY A 272 -7.83 -19.89 -8.78
CA GLY A 272 -8.24 -21.23 -9.24
C GLY A 272 -9.62 -21.67 -8.73
N ARG A 273 -10.15 -21.05 -7.67
CA ARG A 273 -11.51 -21.30 -7.17
C ARG A 273 -12.47 -20.16 -7.53
N ASP A 274 -12.16 -18.95 -7.09
CA ASP A 274 -13.04 -17.78 -7.20
C ASP A 274 -12.67 -16.90 -8.40
N PHE A 275 -11.41 -16.91 -8.80
CA PHE A 275 -10.92 -16.21 -9.97
C PHE A 275 -9.77 -16.97 -10.64
N GLY A 276 -9.54 -16.65 -11.92
CA GLY A 276 -8.45 -17.24 -12.66
C GLY A 276 -8.41 -16.73 -14.09
N PHE A 277 -7.49 -17.27 -14.87
CA PHE A 277 -7.37 -16.97 -16.27
C PHE A 277 -7.10 -18.23 -17.08
N SER A 278 -7.51 -18.19 -18.35
CA SER A 278 -7.21 -19.24 -19.33
C SER A 278 -6.51 -18.60 -20.53
N LYS A 279 -5.38 -19.16 -20.93
CA LYS A 279 -4.70 -18.73 -22.15
C LYS A 279 -5.50 -19.22 -23.35
N LEU A 280 -5.81 -18.31 -24.25
CA LEU A 280 -6.46 -18.58 -25.53
C LEU A 280 -5.40 -18.61 -26.65
N GLU A 281 -5.81 -19.03 -27.85
CA GLU A 281 -4.97 -18.94 -29.04
C GLU A 281 -4.71 -17.47 -29.43
N GLN A 282 -3.63 -17.23 -30.20
CA GLN A 282 -3.30 -15.90 -30.76
C GLN A 282 -3.02 -14.79 -29.73
N GLN A 283 -2.26 -15.08 -28.66
CA GLN A 283 -1.87 -14.08 -27.67
C GLN A 283 -3.06 -13.41 -26.94
N GLN A 284 -4.13 -14.13 -26.77
CA GLN A 284 -5.29 -13.72 -25.99
C GLN A 284 -5.42 -14.53 -24.70
N TRP A 285 -6.13 -13.98 -23.75
CA TRP A 285 -6.48 -14.65 -22.51
C TRP A 285 -7.90 -14.30 -22.08
N SER A 286 -8.52 -15.19 -21.34
CA SER A 286 -9.84 -15.00 -20.74
C SER A 286 -9.68 -14.94 -19.23
N PHE A 287 -10.20 -13.90 -18.60
CA PHE A 287 -10.33 -13.80 -17.15
C PHE A 287 -11.71 -14.28 -16.72
N HIS A 288 -11.74 -15.12 -15.69
CA HIS A 288 -12.98 -15.57 -15.08
C HIS A 288 -13.00 -15.23 -13.60
N PHE A 289 -14.17 -14.84 -13.12
CA PHE A 289 -14.41 -14.46 -11.74
C PHE A 289 -15.76 -15.02 -11.29
N HIS A 290 -15.73 -15.91 -10.29
CA HIS A 290 -16.91 -16.62 -9.78
C HIS A 290 -16.96 -16.57 -8.23
N PRO A 291 -17.20 -15.42 -7.62
CA PRO A 291 -17.22 -15.29 -6.17
C PRO A 291 -18.48 -15.97 -5.60
N LYS A 292 -18.38 -17.27 -5.31
CA LYS A 292 -19.52 -18.04 -4.76
C LYS A 292 -19.91 -17.61 -3.33
N HIS A 293 -19.04 -16.92 -2.63
CA HIS A 293 -19.16 -16.60 -1.21
C HIS A 293 -18.98 -15.12 -0.87
N SER A 294 -18.73 -14.26 -1.82
CA SER A 294 -18.53 -12.83 -1.57
C SER A 294 -19.86 -12.09 -1.56
N SER A 295 -20.18 -11.47 -0.43
CA SER A 295 -21.33 -10.57 -0.28
C SER A 295 -21.18 -9.29 -1.13
N LEU A 296 -19.97 -9.02 -1.64
CA LEU A 296 -19.64 -7.81 -2.38
C LEU A 296 -20.00 -7.89 -3.88
N PHE A 297 -20.24 -9.09 -4.41
CA PHE A 297 -20.46 -9.27 -5.84
C PHE A 297 -21.63 -10.24 -6.10
N SER A 298 -22.77 -9.71 -6.46
CA SER A 298 -23.88 -10.52 -6.99
C SER A 298 -23.72 -10.70 -8.50
N GLY A 299 -23.22 -11.84 -8.95
CA GLY A 299 -23.18 -12.25 -10.35
C GLY A 299 -21.80 -12.67 -10.88
N SER A 300 -21.79 -13.68 -11.75
CA SER A 300 -20.60 -14.12 -12.49
C SER A 300 -20.34 -13.19 -13.67
N ARG A 301 -19.08 -12.79 -13.86
CA ARG A 301 -18.67 -12.03 -15.05
C ARG A 301 -17.57 -12.77 -15.80
N ASN A 302 -17.87 -13.19 -17.02
CA ASN A 302 -16.87 -13.63 -17.98
C ASN A 302 -16.47 -12.48 -18.88
N ARG A 303 -15.18 -12.13 -18.92
CA ARG A 303 -14.62 -11.27 -19.94
C ARG A 303 -13.77 -12.12 -20.88
N ASN A 304 -14.27 -12.33 -22.08
CA ASN A 304 -13.57 -13.08 -23.11
C ASN A 304 -12.64 -12.16 -23.90
N ALA A 305 -11.46 -12.69 -24.24
CA ALA A 305 -10.54 -12.12 -25.22
C ALA A 305 -9.92 -10.75 -24.87
N LEU A 306 -9.18 -10.69 -23.76
CA LEU A 306 -8.29 -9.56 -23.49
C LEU A 306 -6.93 -9.82 -24.18
N PRO A 307 -6.32 -8.84 -24.88
CA PRO A 307 -4.98 -8.98 -25.42
C PRO A 307 -3.95 -9.08 -24.28
N PHE A 308 -2.87 -9.82 -24.49
CA PHE A 308 -1.73 -9.76 -23.60
C PHE A 308 -1.14 -8.33 -23.64
N PRO A 309 -0.78 -7.74 -22.49
CA PRO A 309 0.04 -6.55 -22.50
C PRO A 309 1.36 -6.85 -23.21
N ALA A 310 1.75 -5.95 -24.12
CA ALA A 310 3.02 -6.02 -24.84
C ALA A 310 4.20 -5.78 -23.89
#